data_bb67f5f387633e6a82d991280f735769
#
_entry.id   bb67f5f387633e6a82d991280f735769
#
_cell.length_a   1.000
_cell.length_b   1.000
_cell.length_c   1.000
_cell.angle_alpha   90.00
_cell.angle_beta   90.00
_cell.angle_gamma   90.00
#
_symmetry.space_group_name_H-M   'P 1'
#
loop_
_entity.id
_entity.type
_entity.pdbx_description
1 polymer ?
#
loop_
_entity_poly.entity_id
_entity_poly.type
_entity_poly.pdbx_seq_one_letter_code
_entity_poly.pdbx_strand_id
1 'polypeptide(L)'
;IASLGTAFTTDQGELLKRYSSNVIIAYDMDDAGRKATERTGLILKEQGFNIRVIEFDDAKDPDEYLNSFGKEKFLERVKESKEIFDFLYEFYAKEYNLNDLLGKQNFVLAFKPFFSILEKDIEKALYLEKLAKNLEIDKSFLEKELISNNKKESSKFFKKVENKNYFIEKNGEEFAQEKQT
;
A
#
# COMPACT_ATOMS: atom_id res chain seq x y z
N ILE A 1 -10.32 5.46 -13.13
CA ILE A 1 -11.02 4.15 -12.99
C ILE A 1 -11.39 4.03 -11.52
N ALA A 2 -12.64 3.72 -11.22
CA ALA A 2 -13.11 3.41 -9.88
C ALA A 2 -13.36 1.90 -9.78
N SER A 3 -12.84 1.28 -8.71
CA SER A 3 -13.24 -0.08 -8.36
C SER A 3 -14.57 -0.01 -7.61
N LEU A 4 -15.59 -0.72 -8.10
CA LEU A 4 -16.88 -0.80 -7.43
C LEU A 4 -16.84 -1.92 -6.37
N GLY A 5 -17.16 -1.58 -5.13
CA GLY A 5 -17.35 -2.53 -4.03
C GLY A 5 -16.05 -2.91 -3.33
N THR A 6 -15.74 -4.17 -3.29
CA THR A 6 -14.70 -4.79 -2.50
C THR A 6 -13.26 -4.44 -2.92
N ALA A 7 -12.32 -4.95 -2.16
CA ALA A 7 -10.89 -4.72 -2.31
C ALA A 7 -10.38 -4.98 -3.74
N PHE A 8 -9.43 -4.16 -4.17
CA PHE A 8 -8.72 -4.33 -5.44
C PHE A 8 -8.07 -5.72 -5.56
N THR A 9 -8.21 -6.36 -6.73
CA THR A 9 -7.74 -7.72 -6.99
C THR A 9 -6.57 -7.76 -7.98
N THR A 10 -5.84 -8.87 -7.98
CA THR A 10 -4.76 -9.15 -8.94
C THR A 10 -5.26 -9.09 -10.38
N ASP A 11 -6.42 -9.68 -10.68
CA ASP A 11 -7.01 -9.69 -12.03
C ASP A 11 -7.33 -8.27 -12.53
N GLN A 12 -7.79 -7.39 -11.63
CA GLN A 12 -8.01 -5.98 -11.96
C GLN A 12 -6.69 -5.27 -12.30
N GLY A 13 -5.61 -5.60 -11.61
CA GLY A 13 -4.27 -5.11 -11.91
C GLY A 13 -3.78 -5.59 -13.28
N GLU A 14 -3.94 -6.86 -13.60
CA GLU A 14 -3.60 -7.40 -14.93
C GLU A 14 -4.38 -6.71 -16.05
N LEU A 15 -5.65 -6.41 -15.83
CA LEU A 15 -6.45 -5.63 -16.77
C LEU A 15 -5.90 -4.22 -16.94
N LEU A 16 -5.58 -3.52 -15.85
CA LEU A 16 -5.00 -2.17 -15.88
C LEU A 16 -3.67 -2.13 -16.62
N LYS A 17 -2.85 -3.19 -16.51
CA LYS A 17 -1.53 -3.27 -17.15
C LYS A 17 -1.58 -3.10 -18.66
N ARG A 18 -2.70 -3.46 -19.28
CA ARG A 18 -2.93 -3.30 -20.74
C ARG A 18 -3.03 -1.83 -21.18
N TYR A 19 -3.35 -0.93 -20.23
CA TYR A 19 -3.59 0.49 -20.51
C TYR A 19 -2.48 1.41 -20.01
N SER A 20 -1.85 1.08 -18.88
CA SER A 20 -0.80 1.91 -18.30
C SER A 20 0.12 1.09 -17.42
N SER A 21 1.38 1.51 -17.30
CA SER A 21 2.32 1.04 -16.27
C SER A 21 2.45 2.02 -15.11
N ASN A 22 1.76 3.16 -15.16
CA ASN A 22 1.78 4.18 -14.12
C ASN A 22 0.38 4.31 -13.52
N VAL A 23 0.28 4.23 -12.21
CA VAL A 23 -0.98 4.32 -11.48
C VAL A 23 -0.84 5.32 -10.34
N ILE A 24 -1.89 6.12 -10.15
CA ILE A 24 -2.04 6.97 -8.98
C ILE A 24 -3.22 6.42 -8.18
N ILE A 25 -2.98 6.06 -6.93
CA ILE A 25 -4.00 5.59 -5.99
C ILE A 25 -4.57 6.80 -5.25
N ALA A 26 -5.90 6.89 -5.20
CA ALA A 26 -6.65 7.92 -4.51
C ALA A 26 -7.83 7.26 -3.78
N TYR A 27 -7.63 6.88 -2.54
CA TYR A 27 -8.67 6.33 -1.65
C TYR A 27 -9.01 7.34 -0.55
N ASP A 28 -10.03 7.02 0.22
CA ASP A 28 -10.46 7.80 1.37
C ASP A 28 -9.33 7.94 2.39
N MET A 29 -9.33 9.04 3.16
CA MET A 29 -8.24 9.37 4.08
C MET A 29 -8.41 8.77 5.47
N ASP A 30 -9.42 7.91 5.67
CA ASP A 30 -9.63 7.16 6.91
C ASP A 30 -8.69 5.94 7.03
N ASP A 31 -8.71 5.27 8.17
CA ASP A 31 -7.86 4.10 8.44
C ASP A 31 -8.16 2.94 7.47
N ALA A 32 -9.41 2.78 7.04
CA ALA A 32 -9.80 1.74 6.08
C ALA A 32 -9.24 2.03 4.69
N GLY A 33 -9.34 3.27 4.23
CA GLY A 33 -8.79 3.72 2.95
C GLY A 33 -7.26 3.66 2.93
N ARG A 34 -6.58 4.01 4.03
CA ARG A 34 -5.11 3.87 4.15
C ARG A 34 -4.66 2.40 4.04
N LYS A 35 -5.36 1.47 4.70
CA LYS A 35 -5.12 0.02 4.58
C LYS A 35 -5.44 -0.51 3.18
N ALA A 36 -6.48 0.03 2.54
CA ALA A 36 -6.79 -0.29 1.16
C ALA A 36 -5.69 0.22 0.20
N THR A 37 -5.14 1.41 0.45
CA THR A 37 -4.00 1.97 -0.30
C THR A 37 -2.75 1.10 -0.17
N GLU A 38 -2.37 0.71 1.05
CA GLU A 38 -1.27 -0.22 1.30
C GLU A 38 -1.43 -1.51 0.49
N ARG A 39 -2.58 -2.18 0.66
CA ARG A 39 -2.86 -3.45 0.00
C ARG A 39 -2.85 -3.33 -1.53
N THR A 40 -3.57 -2.36 -2.08
CA THR A 40 -3.62 -2.11 -3.54
C THR A 40 -2.23 -1.77 -4.08
N GLY A 41 -1.48 -0.96 -3.33
CA GLY A 41 -0.10 -0.61 -3.66
C GLY A 41 0.81 -1.83 -3.75
N LEU A 42 0.73 -2.77 -2.80
CA LEU A 42 1.52 -4.00 -2.83
C LEU A 42 1.13 -4.89 -4.02
N ILE A 43 -0.16 -5.09 -4.29
CA ILE A 43 -0.63 -5.89 -5.45
C ILE A 43 -0.13 -5.29 -6.77
N LEU A 44 -0.28 -3.98 -6.96
CA LEU A 44 0.17 -3.31 -8.18
C LEU A 44 1.70 -3.29 -8.31
N LYS A 45 2.42 -3.17 -7.19
CA LYS A 45 3.89 -3.19 -7.18
C LYS A 45 4.44 -4.55 -7.60
N GLU A 46 3.85 -5.65 -7.11
CA GLU A 46 4.18 -7.02 -7.53
C GLU A 46 4.00 -7.22 -9.04
N GLN A 47 3.01 -6.57 -9.62
CA GLN A 47 2.78 -6.58 -11.08
C GLN A 47 3.66 -5.60 -11.85
N GLY A 48 4.61 -4.93 -11.20
CA GLY A 48 5.59 -4.04 -11.82
C GLY A 48 5.04 -2.69 -12.26
N PHE A 49 4.02 -2.16 -11.56
CA PHE A 49 3.55 -0.78 -11.78
C PHE A 49 4.45 0.25 -11.09
N ASN A 50 4.54 1.43 -11.69
CA ASN A 50 5.00 2.64 -11.02
C ASN A 50 3.80 3.26 -10.29
N ILE A 51 3.87 3.35 -8.96
CA ILE A 51 2.73 3.71 -8.14
C ILE A 51 3.02 5.01 -7.41
N ARG A 52 2.08 5.92 -7.49
CA ARG A 52 2.02 7.11 -6.67
C ARG A 52 0.71 7.12 -5.87
N VAL A 53 0.70 7.84 -4.75
CA VAL A 53 -0.45 7.95 -3.86
C VAL A 53 -0.76 9.44 -3.67
N ILE A 54 -2.03 9.79 -3.78
CA ILE A 54 -2.53 11.11 -3.40
C ILE A 54 -3.13 11.02 -2.00
N GLU A 55 -2.81 11.98 -1.16
CA GLU A 55 -3.49 12.20 0.12
C GLU A 55 -4.20 13.56 0.08
N PHE A 56 -5.44 13.60 0.59
CA PHE A 56 -6.28 14.78 0.65
C PHE A 56 -6.44 15.22 2.10
N ASP A 57 -5.47 16.00 2.62
CA ASP A 57 -5.45 16.37 4.05
C ASP A 57 -6.66 17.21 4.49
N ASP A 58 -7.31 17.91 3.54
CA ASP A 58 -8.41 18.84 3.78
C ASP A 58 -9.78 18.30 3.36
N ALA A 59 -9.88 17.00 3.01
CA ALA A 59 -11.12 16.36 2.59
C ALA A 59 -11.12 14.87 2.96
N LYS A 60 -12.29 14.26 3.05
CA LYS A 60 -12.41 12.83 3.39
C LYS A 60 -12.07 11.92 2.21
N ASP A 61 -12.44 12.37 1.03
CA ASP A 61 -12.32 11.60 -0.19
C ASP A 61 -12.00 12.50 -1.41
N PRO A 62 -11.62 11.91 -2.56
CA PRO A 62 -11.33 12.66 -3.79
C PRO A 62 -12.48 13.50 -4.32
N ASP A 63 -13.74 13.05 -4.16
CA ASP A 63 -14.92 13.75 -4.66
C ASP A 63 -15.20 15.02 -3.83
N GLU A 64 -15.16 14.90 -2.49
CA GLU A 64 -15.28 16.05 -1.59
C GLU A 64 -14.18 17.07 -1.86
N TYR A 65 -12.93 16.63 -2.08
CA TYR A 65 -11.82 17.52 -2.41
C TYR A 65 -12.05 18.27 -3.72
N LEU A 66 -12.46 17.56 -4.78
CA LEU A 66 -12.74 18.16 -6.09
C LEU A 66 -13.87 19.17 -6.03
N ASN A 67 -14.94 18.86 -5.30
CA ASN A 67 -16.11 19.73 -5.14
C ASN A 67 -15.78 20.98 -4.30
N SER A 68 -14.94 20.86 -3.27
CA SER A 68 -14.59 21.96 -2.36
C SER A 68 -13.53 22.89 -2.92
N PHE A 69 -12.51 22.35 -3.62
CA PHE A 69 -11.33 23.10 -4.03
C PHE A 69 -11.19 23.29 -5.54
N GLY A 70 -11.98 22.58 -6.33
CA GLY A 70 -12.00 22.69 -7.78
C GLY A 70 -10.88 21.92 -8.51
N LYS A 71 -11.00 21.89 -9.83
CA LYS A 71 -10.16 21.07 -10.71
C LYS A 71 -8.67 21.45 -10.66
N GLU A 72 -8.37 22.74 -10.60
CA GLU A 72 -6.98 23.24 -10.63
C GLU A 72 -6.21 22.72 -9.41
N LYS A 73 -6.78 22.85 -8.22
CA LYS A 73 -6.16 22.33 -6.98
C LYS A 73 -6.09 20.81 -6.94
N PHE A 74 -7.09 20.13 -7.48
CA PHE A 74 -7.02 18.68 -7.63
C PHE A 74 -5.83 18.24 -8.51
N LEU A 75 -5.60 18.91 -9.64
CA LEU A 75 -4.46 18.63 -10.51
C LEU A 75 -3.11 18.99 -9.88
N GLU A 76 -3.05 19.98 -9.00
CA GLU A 76 -1.87 20.27 -8.19
C GLU A 76 -1.56 19.09 -7.24
N ARG A 77 -2.57 18.59 -6.51
CA ARG A 77 -2.41 17.37 -5.67
C ARG A 77 -1.97 16.15 -6.46
N VAL A 78 -2.47 15.97 -7.68
CA VAL A 78 -1.99 14.89 -8.58
C VAL A 78 -0.48 15.01 -8.81
N LYS A 79 0.04 16.23 -9.05
CA LYS A 79 1.49 16.45 -9.24
C LYS A 79 2.30 16.22 -7.95
N GLU A 80 1.74 16.56 -6.82
CA GLU A 80 2.34 16.41 -5.48
C GLU A 80 2.25 14.97 -4.95
N SER A 81 1.53 14.08 -5.65
CA SER A 81 1.40 12.67 -5.23
C SER A 81 2.78 12.07 -4.89
N LYS A 82 2.85 11.31 -3.81
CA LYS A 82 4.09 10.68 -3.32
C LYS A 82 4.26 9.27 -3.87
N GLU A 83 5.47 8.78 -3.86
CA GLU A 83 5.76 7.38 -4.20
C GLU A 83 5.14 6.44 -3.16
N ILE A 84 4.75 5.21 -3.58
CA ILE A 84 4.16 4.22 -2.67
C ILE A 84 5.06 3.91 -1.47
N PHE A 85 6.38 3.89 -1.64
CA PHE A 85 7.30 3.66 -0.53
C PHE A 85 7.22 4.77 0.53
N ASP A 86 7.12 6.03 0.13
CA ASP A 86 6.99 7.17 1.05
C ASP A 86 5.66 7.14 1.80
N PHE A 87 4.59 6.79 1.10
CA PHE A 87 3.30 6.56 1.73
C PHE A 87 3.37 5.44 2.79
N LEU A 88 3.97 4.29 2.46
CA LEU A 88 4.12 3.17 3.39
C LEU A 88 4.97 3.56 4.60
N TYR A 89 6.05 4.35 4.39
CA TYR A 89 6.88 4.85 5.48
C TYR A 89 6.07 5.69 6.46
N GLU A 90 5.32 6.66 5.98
CA GLU A 90 4.48 7.53 6.81
C GLU A 90 3.34 6.76 7.48
N PHE A 91 2.74 5.82 6.77
CA PHE A 91 1.68 4.96 7.28
C PHE A 91 2.17 4.11 8.46
N TYR A 92 3.28 3.38 8.29
CA TYR A 92 3.86 2.58 9.36
C TYR A 92 4.43 3.42 10.51
N ALA A 93 4.98 4.60 10.22
CA ALA A 93 5.49 5.50 11.27
C ALA A 93 4.37 6.02 12.20
N LYS A 94 3.12 6.03 11.76
CA LYS A 94 1.96 6.33 12.62
C LYS A 94 1.54 5.13 13.48
N GLU A 95 1.76 3.90 12.99
CA GLU A 95 1.36 2.68 13.71
C GLU A 95 2.41 2.23 14.74
N TYR A 96 3.71 2.50 14.50
CA TYR A 96 4.81 2.02 15.34
C TYR A 96 5.56 3.17 15.98
N ASN A 97 5.86 3.05 17.29
CA ASN A 97 6.66 4.04 17.99
C ASN A 97 8.15 3.90 17.63
N LEU A 98 8.66 4.81 16.81
CA LEU A 98 10.05 4.81 16.37
C LEU A 98 11.07 5.25 17.44
N ASN A 99 10.61 5.67 18.63
CA ASN A 99 11.49 6.06 19.75
C ASN A 99 11.89 4.88 20.63
N ASP A 100 11.23 3.73 20.51
CA ASP A 100 11.60 2.52 21.25
C ASP A 100 12.10 1.41 20.32
N LEU A 101 12.86 0.47 20.90
CA LEU A 101 13.51 -0.61 20.16
C LEU A 101 12.50 -1.55 19.47
N LEU A 102 11.43 -1.91 20.19
CA LEU A 102 10.42 -2.85 19.69
C LEU A 102 9.59 -2.21 18.56
N GLY A 103 9.25 -0.93 18.73
CA GLY A 103 8.55 -0.16 17.69
C GLY A 103 9.38 -0.03 16.41
N LYS A 104 10.68 0.31 16.51
CA LYS A 104 11.59 0.33 15.36
C LYS A 104 11.70 -1.04 14.70
N GLN A 105 11.80 -2.11 15.48
CA GLN A 105 11.87 -3.47 14.94
C GLN A 105 10.59 -3.82 14.18
N ASN A 106 9.42 -3.61 14.76
CA ASN A 106 8.13 -3.88 14.12
C ASN A 106 7.92 -3.04 12.87
N PHE A 107 8.32 -1.77 12.90
CA PHE A 107 8.31 -0.89 11.73
C PHE A 107 9.14 -1.46 10.57
N VAL A 108 10.37 -1.91 10.83
CA VAL A 108 11.21 -2.54 9.80
C VAL A 108 10.55 -3.80 9.24
N LEU A 109 10.00 -4.65 10.13
CA LEU A 109 9.32 -5.88 9.73
C LEU A 109 8.07 -5.63 8.88
N ALA A 110 7.38 -4.50 9.07
CA ALA A 110 6.22 -4.12 8.26
C ALA A 110 6.58 -3.93 6.76
N PHE A 111 7.85 -3.61 6.45
CA PHE A 111 8.31 -3.51 5.05
C PHE A 111 8.62 -4.86 4.38
N LYS A 112 8.63 -5.98 5.10
CA LYS A 112 8.92 -7.30 4.51
C LYS A 112 8.06 -7.62 3.27
N PRO A 113 6.73 -7.40 3.28
CA PRO A 113 5.91 -7.64 2.10
C PRO A 113 6.37 -6.81 0.90
N PHE A 114 6.65 -5.52 1.10
CA PHE A 114 7.12 -4.64 0.04
C PHE A 114 8.45 -5.11 -0.57
N PHE A 115 9.45 -5.41 0.25
CA PHE A 115 10.75 -5.90 -0.25
C PHE A 115 10.67 -7.27 -0.91
N SER A 116 9.72 -8.12 -0.49
CA SER A 116 9.55 -9.47 -1.05
C SER A 116 9.02 -9.50 -2.48
N ILE A 117 8.30 -8.46 -2.90
CA ILE A 117 7.70 -8.35 -4.24
C ILE A 117 8.58 -7.59 -5.23
N LEU A 118 9.67 -6.96 -4.78
CA LEU A 118 10.60 -6.28 -5.67
C LEU A 118 11.43 -7.31 -6.44
N GLU A 119 11.40 -7.23 -7.77
CA GLU A 119 12.17 -8.15 -8.63
C GLU A 119 13.60 -7.66 -8.85
N LYS A 120 13.78 -6.34 -9.04
CA LYS A 120 15.06 -5.76 -9.44
C LYS A 120 15.95 -5.49 -8.23
N ASP A 121 17.16 -6.05 -8.22
CA ASP A 121 18.12 -5.84 -7.13
C ASP A 121 18.54 -4.39 -6.95
N ILE A 122 18.60 -3.61 -8.05
CA ILE A 122 18.88 -2.18 -7.97
C ILE A 122 17.76 -1.42 -7.25
N GLU A 123 16.52 -1.80 -7.48
CA GLU A 123 15.37 -1.19 -6.82
C GLU A 123 15.37 -1.50 -5.31
N LYS A 124 15.64 -2.75 -4.95
CA LYS A 124 15.84 -3.16 -3.54
C LYS A 124 16.93 -2.33 -2.88
N ALA A 125 18.09 -2.20 -3.55
CA ALA A 125 19.22 -1.46 -3.02
C ALA A 125 18.91 0.02 -2.76
N LEU A 126 18.16 0.67 -3.66
CA LEU A 126 17.74 2.08 -3.51
C LEU A 126 16.74 2.27 -2.37
N TYR A 127 15.75 1.40 -2.24
CA TYR A 127 14.79 1.47 -1.13
C TYR A 127 15.44 1.13 0.22
N LEU A 128 16.36 0.17 0.26
CA LEU A 128 17.13 -0.11 1.48
C LEU A 128 17.99 1.10 1.90
N GLU A 129 18.63 1.76 0.95
CA GLU A 129 19.42 2.98 1.21
C GLU A 129 18.53 4.08 1.80
N LYS A 130 17.35 4.29 1.21
CA LYS A 130 16.38 5.27 1.68
C LYS A 130 15.89 4.95 3.09
N LEU A 131 15.57 3.67 3.37
CA LEU A 131 15.13 3.21 4.68
C LEU A 131 16.23 3.33 5.74
N ALA A 132 17.46 2.93 5.40
CA ALA A 132 18.64 3.01 6.26
C ALA A 132 18.92 4.45 6.70
N LYS A 133 18.88 5.39 5.74
CA LYS A 133 19.06 6.81 5.99
C LYS A 133 18.01 7.38 6.92
N ASN A 134 16.73 7.05 6.68
CA ASN A 134 15.61 7.59 7.46
C ASN A 134 15.57 7.06 8.90
N LEU A 135 16.02 5.83 9.13
CA LEU A 135 16.05 5.20 10.46
C LEU A 135 17.38 5.34 11.18
N GLU A 136 18.42 5.86 10.50
CA GLU A 136 19.79 5.91 11.01
C GLU A 136 20.32 4.52 11.41
N ILE A 137 19.99 3.50 10.60
CA ILE A 137 20.41 2.10 10.79
C ILE A 137 21.34 1.71 9.64
N ASP A 138 22.38 0.93 9.95
CA ASP A 138 23.28 0.41 8.90
C ASP A 138 22.49 -0.48 7.91
N LYS A 139 22.70 -0.21 6.62
CA LYS A 139 22.01 -0.89 5.51
C LYS A 139 22.19 -2.40 5.55
N SER A 140 23.34 -2.89 5.99
CA SER A 140 23.64 -4.33 6.04
C SER A 140 22.73 -5.12 6.99
N PHE A 141 22.25 -4.49 8.08
CA PHE A 141 21.28 -5.10 8.98
C PHE A 141 19.90 -5.17 8.34
N LEU A 142 19.46 -4.10 7.66
CA LEU A 142 18.19 -4.07 6.95
C LEU A 142 18.17 -5.09 5.80
N GLU A 143 19.27 -5.22 5.07
CA GLU A 143 19.40 -6.18 3.98
C GLU A 143 19.24 -7.62 4.47
N LYS A 144 19.89 -7.98 5.57
CA LYS A 144 19.75 -9.30 6.20
C LYS A 144 18.29 -9.56 6.63
N GLU A 145 17.65 -8.58 7.23
CA GLU A 145 16.30 -8.74 7.77
C GLU A 145 15.22 -8.76 6.68
N LEU A 146 15.34 -7.91 5.65
CA LEU A 146 14.31 -7.71 4.66
C LEU A 146 14.48 -8.54 3.37
N ILE A 147 15.71 -8.97 3.03
CA ILE A 147 15.99 -9.66 1.77
C ILE A 147 16.38 -11.11 1.94
N SER A 148 17.19 -11.47 2.97
CA SER A 148 17.84 -12.79 3.05
C SER A 148 16.92 -13.99 3.25
N ASN A 149 15.65 -13.79 3.67
CA ASN A 149 14.70 -14.87 4.00
C ASN A 149 13.44 -14.92 3.10
N ASN A 150 13.35 -14.16 2.00
CA ASN A 150 12.06 -13.77 1.43
C ASN A 150 11.42 -14.69 0.37
N LYS A 151 12.10 -15.73 -0.16
CA LYS A 151 11.48 -16.58 -1.22
C LYS A 151 10.30 -17.45 -0.75
N LYS A 152 10.08 -17.63 0.56
CA LYS A 152 9.00 -18.45 1.11
C LYS A 152 7.86 -17.65 1.76
N GLU A 153 8.06 -16.37 2.07
CA GLU A 153 7.08 -15.57 2.83
C GLU A 153 6.12 -14.77 1.95
N SER A 154 6.55 -14.32 0.77
CA SER A 154 5.68 -13.60 -0.17
C SER A 154 4.44 -14.42 -0.57
N SER A 155 4.63 -15.70 -0.93
CA SER A 155 3.51 -16.58 -1.28
C SER A 155 2.53 -16.85 -0.13
N LYS A 156 2.99 -16.79 1.13
CA LYS A 156 2.14 -16.94 2.31
C LYS A 156 1.37 -15.66 2.63
N PHE A 157 1.96 -14.49 2.42
CA PHE A 157 1.31 -13.21 2.66
C PHE A 157 0.12 -13.02 1.71
N PHE A 158 0.33 -13.22 0.40
CA PHE A 158 -0.75 -13.08 -0.59
C PHE A 158 -1.86 -14.12 -0.39
N LYS A 159 -1.54 -15.38 -0.11
CA LYS A 159 -2.54 -16.39 0.28
C LYS A 159 -3.32 -16.03 1.54
N LYS A 160 -2.67 -15.38 2.52
CA LYS A 160 -3.35 -14.92 3.75
C LYS A 160 -4.25 -13.71 3.48
N VAL A 161 -3.87 -12.82 2.57
CA VAL A 161 -4.66 -11.67 2.13
C VAL A 161 -5.88 -12.14 1.34
N GLU A 162 -5.72 -13.07 0.38
CA GLU A 162 -6.82 -13.67 -0.38
C GLU A 162 -7.79 -14.46 0.52
N ASN A 163 -7.29 -15.31 1.43
CA ASN A 163 -8.13 -16.04 2.36
C ASN A 163 -8.89 -15.13 3.33
N LYS A 164 -8.29 -14.03 3.79
CA LYS A 164 -8.99 -13.08 4.67
C LYS A 164 -10.13 -12.36 3.94
N ASN A 165 -9.99 -12.13 2.64
CA ASN A 165 -11.07 -11.57 1.81
C ASN A 165 -12.20 -12.55 1.60
N TYR A 166 -11.88 -13.81 1.30
CA TYR A 166 -12.89 -14.86 1.16
C TYR A 166 -13.76 -14.99 2.42
N PHE A 167 -13.17 -14.84 3.60
CA PHE A 167 -13.92 -14.86 4.88
C PHE A 167 -14.75 -13.59 5.10
N ILE A 168 -14.29 -12.41 4.66
CA ILE A 168 -15.02 -11.15 4.80
C ILE A 168 -16.20 -11.12 3.81
N GLU A 169 -16.00 -11.56 2.58
CA GLU A 169 -17.08 -11.66 1.58
C GLU A 169 -18.17 -12.64 2.03
N LYS A 170 -17.79 -13.83 2.50
CA LYS A 170 -18.74 -14.83 2.95
C LYS A 170 -19.56 -14.40 4.17
N ASN A 171 -18.92 -13.75 5.15
CA ASN A 171 -19.64 -13.20 6.32
C ASN A 171 -20.47 -11.96 5.98
N GLY A 172 -20.06 -11.15 5.00
CA GLY A 172 -20.82 -9.99 4.51
C GLY A 172 -22.11 -10.40 3.80
N GLU A 173 -22.10 -11.49 3.03
CA GLU A 173 -23.28 -12.05 2.38
C GLU A 173 -24.26 -12.69 3.38
N GLU A 174 -23.78 -13.37 4.42
CA GLU A 174 -24.62 -13.92 5.50
C GLU A 174 -25.35 -12.80 6.28
N PHE A 175 -24.66 -11.70 6.62
CA PHE A 175 -25.29 -10.53 7.27
C PHE A 175 -26.29 -9.78 6.39
N ALA A 176 -26.15 -9.81 5.07
CA ALA A 176 -27.09 -9.19 4.15
C ALA A 176 -28.38 -10.01 3.99
N GLN A 177 -28.33 -11.34 4.11
CA GLN A 177 -29.48 -12.23 4.03
C GLN A 177 -30.32 -12.23 5.32
N GLU A 178 -29.70 -12.08 6.50
CA GLU A 178 -30.41 -11.98 7.78
C GLU A 178 -31.25 -10.67 7.96
N LYS A 179 -30.92 -9.62 7.19
CA LYS A 179 -31.68 -8.35 7.24
C LYS A 179 -32.90 -8.29 6.28
N GLN A 180 -33.11 -9.32 5.48
CA GLN A 180 -34.24 -9.42 4.53
C GLN A 180 -35.32 -10.42 4.96
N THR A 181 -35.20 -10.99 6.15
CA THR A 181 -36.22 -11.83 6.79
C THR A 181 -36.83 -11.11 8.00
#